data_12a6aebb4147ef31e4149530a417c978
#
_entry.id   12a6aebb4147ef31e4149530a417c978
#
_cell.length_a   1.000
_cell.length_b   1.000
_cell.length_c   1.000
_cell.angle_alpha   90.00
_cell.angle_beta   90.00
_cell.angle_gamma   90.00
#
_symmetry.space_group_name_H-M   'P 1'
#
loop_
_entity.id
_entity.type
_entity.pdbx_description
1 polymer ?
#
loop_
_entity_poly.entity_id
_entity_poly.type
_entity_poly.pdbx_seq_one_letter_code
_entity_poly.pdbx_strand_id
1 'polypeptide(L)' 'MTFHAPPKTQAPMNALATYSARDLTEGGDLAQIVLDTQTYTLRITRAGKLILTK' A
#
# COMPACT_ATOMS: atom_id res chain seq x y z
N MET A 1 -8.77 -3.20 18.05
CA MET A 1 -8.48 -3.29 17.68
C MET A 1 -8.04 -3.64 17.33
N THR A 2 -8.25 -3.85 17.31
CA THR A 2 -7.89 -4.20 16.89
C THR A 2 -7.62 -4.53 16.24
N PHE A 3 -7.83 -4.85 16.23
CA PHE A 3 -7.62 -5.16 15.50
C PHE A 3 -7.44 -5.75 15.19
N HIS A 4 -7.70 -5.99 15.16
CA HIS A 4 -7.59 -6.55 14.69
C HIS A 4 -7.52 -7.15 14.16
N ALA A 5 -7.75 -7.42 14.27
CA ALA A 5 -7.75 -7.93 13.67
C ALA A 5 -7.83 -8.43 13.10
N PRO A 6 -7.95 -8.70 12.95
CA PRO A 6 -8.04 -9.25 12.28
C PRO A 6 -8.15 -9.80 11.76
N PRO A 7 -8.48 -9.86 11.69
CA PRO A 7 -8.38 -10.38 10.99
C PRO A 7 -8.21 -10.61 10.29
N LYS A 8 -8.00 -10.66 10.24
CA LYS A 8 -7.72 -10.83 9.42
C LYS A 8 -7.82 -11.67 8.91
N THR A 9 -8.00 -11.95 9.11
CA THR A 9 -8.09 -12.51 8.64
C THR A 9 -8.31 -13.59 8.14
N GLN A 10 -9.05 -14.07 8.37
CA GLN A 10 -9.17 -15.13 7.64
C GLN A 10 -9.40 -15.08 6.28
N ALA A 11 -8.60 -15.09 5.78
CA ALA A 11 -8.63 -14.72 4.41
C ALA A 11 -8.68 -15.95 3.54
N PRO A 12 -9.33 -15.89 2.37
CA PRO A 12 -9.20 -16.99 1.43
C PRO A 12 -7.75 -17.23 1.10
N MET A 13 -7.39 -18.46 0.78
CA MET A 13 -6.01 -18.80 0.60
C MET A 13 -5.38 -18.09 -0.59
N ASN A 14 -6.18 -17.63 -1.54
CA ASN A 14 -5.66 -16.89 -2.68
C ASN A 14 -5.84 -15.38 -2.54
N ALA A 15 -6.24 -14.94 -1.37
CA ALA A 15 -6.40 -13.51 -1.14
C ALA A 15 -5.05 -12.88 -0.86
N LEU A 16 -4.88 -11.67 -1.36
CA LEU A 16 -3.67 -10.89 -1.12
C LEU A 16 -4.03 -9.67 -0.29
N ALA A 17 -3.08 -9.24 0.53
CA ALA A 17 -3.25 -7.98 1.24
C ALA A 17 -3.46 -6.88 0.20
N THR A 18 -4.49 -6.07 0.41
CA THR A 18 -4.89 -5.06 -0.57
C THR A 18 -4.96 -3.71 0.11
N TYR A 19 -4.28 -2.75 -0.46
CA TYR A 19 -4.22 -1.40 0.10
C TYR A 19 -4.54 -0.39 -0.98
N SER A 20 -5.28 0.65 -0.61
CA SER A 20 -5.57 1.73 -1.53
C SER A 20 -4.33 2.62 -1.65
N ALA A 21 -3.91 2.91 -2.88
CA ALA A 21 -2.80 3.82 -3.09
C ALA A 21 -3.11 5.21 -2.55
N ARG A 22 -4.36 5.63 -2.65
CA ARG A 22 -4.76 6.94 -2.11
C ARG A 22 -4.62 6.99 -0.60
N ASP A 23 -4.87 5.88 0.07
CA ASP A 23 -4.66 5.82 1.52
C ASP A 23 -3.17 5.88 1.84
N LEU A 24 -2.36 5.16 1.07
CA LEU A 24 -0.92 5.16 1.32
C LEU A 24 -0.32 6.54 1.12
N THR A 25 -0.82 7.29 0.15
CA THR A 25 -0.32 8.64 -0.12
C THR A 25 -1.04 9.70 0.70
N GLU A 26 -2.00 9.28 1.55
CA GLU A 26 -2.77 10.18 2.42
C GLU A 26 -3.44 11.31 1.64
N GLY A 27 -3.98 10.94 0.49
CA GLY A 27 -4.68 11.89 -0.36
C GLY A 27 -3.79 12.66 -1.32
N GLY A 28 -2.48 12.43 -1.26
CA GLY A 28 -1.56 13.05 -2.20
C GLY A 28 -1.21 12.13 -3.35
N ASP A 29 -0.05 12.36 -3.93
CA ASP A 29 0.42 11.58 -5.08
C ASP A 29 1.66 10.76 -4.76
N LEU A 30 2.28 10.98 -3.63
CA LEU A 30 3.56 10.37 -3.29
C LEU A 30 3.48 9.70 -1.93
N ALA A 31 4.14 8.56 -1.82
CA ALA A 31 4.31 7.88 -0.55
C ALA A 31 5.64 7.16 -0.56
N GLN A 32 6.19 6.92 0.62
CA GLN A 32 7.38 6.10 0.73
C GLN A 32 7.00 4.72 1.20
N ILE A 33 7.59 3.72 0.58
CA ILE A 33 7.36 2.33 0.91
C ILE A 33 8.69 1.74 1.34
N VAL A 34 8.71 1.18 2.53
CA VAL A 34 9.94 0.62 3.08
C VAL A 34 9.92 -0.89 2.91
N LEU A 35 10.99 -1.40 2.35
CA LEU A 35 11.21 -2.84 2.27
C LEU A 35 12.53 -3.12 2.96
N ASP A 36 12.45 -3.76 4.11
CA ASP A 36 13.62 -4.04 4.95
C ASP A 36 14.37 -2.73 5.26
N THR A 37 15.53 -2.55 4.69
CA THR A 37 16.32 -1.34 4.93
C THR A 37 16.27 -0.35 3.78
N GLN A 38 15.44 -0.62 2.76
CA GLN A 38 15.37 0.21 1.57
C GLN A 38 14.05 0.96 1.52
N THR A 39 14.11 2.18 1.02
CA THR A 39 12.94 3.03 0.89
C THR A 39 12.68 3.31 -0.58
N TYR A 40 11.45 3.06 -1.00
CA TYR A 40 11.01 3.30 -2.37
C TYR A 40 10.00 4.42 -2.37
N THR A 41 9.87 5.10 -3.48
CA THR A 41 8.86 6.14 -3.65
C THR A 41 7.76 5.63 -4.57
N LEU A 42 6.54 5.65 -4.07
CA LEU A 42 5.35 5.31 -4.83
C LEU A 42 4.74 6.61 -5.35
N ARG A 43 4.44 6.65 -6.63
CA ARG A 43 3.83 7.82 -7.24
C ARG A 43 2.57 7.43 -8.00
N ILE A 44 1.53 8.22 -7.83
CA ILE A 44 0.30 8.11 -8.62
C ILE A 44 0.40 9.12 -9.74
N THR A 45 0.34 8.64 -11.00
CA THR A 45 0.44 9.53 -12.15
C THR A 45 -0.92 10.12 -12.49
N ARG A 46 -0.92 11.14 -13.35
CA ARG A 46 -2.15 11.75 -13.82
C ARG A 46 -3.04 10.76 -14.55
N ALA A 47 -2.43 9.78 -15.19
CA ALA A 47 -3.18 8.77 -15.92
C ALA A 47 -3.80 7.72 -15.01
N GLY A 48 -3.61 7.86 -13.68
CA GLY A 48 -4.16 6.90 -12.73
C GLY A 48 -3.35 5.63 -12.64
N LYS A 49 -2.06 5.73 -12.88
CA LYS A 49 -1.16 4.57 -12.79
C LYS A 49 -0.18 4.76 -11.66
N LEU A 50 0.40 3.66 -11.23
CA LEU A 50 1.39 3.68 -10.16
C LEU A 50 2.78 3.48 -10.73
N ILE A 51 3.71 4.24 -10.18
CA ILE A 51 5.13 4.08 -10.47
C ILE A 51 5.84 3.90 -9.14
N LEU A 52 6.73 2.93 -9.08
CA LEU A 52 7.53 2.68 -7.90
C LEU A 52 8.99 2.87 -8.27
N THR A 53 9.67 3.76 -7.56
CA THR A 53 11.09 4.03 -7.82
C THR A 53 11.86 3.94 -6.52
N LYS A 54 13.14 3.73 -6.66
CA LYS A 54 14.00 3.62 -5.49
C LYS A 54 14.86 4.85 -5.26
#